data_a1a18dddacfb50a29cfc5fc690cf0e23
#
_entry.id   a1a18dddacfb50a29cfc5fc690cf0e23
#
_cell.length_a   1.000
_cell.length_b   1.000
_cell.length_c   1.000
_cell.angle_alpha   90.00
_cell.angle_beta   90.00
_cell.angle_gamma   90.00
#
_symmetry.space_group_name_H-M   'P 1'
#
loop_
_entity.id
_entity.type
_entity.pdbx_description
1 polymer ?
#
loop_
_entity_poly.entity_id
_entity_poly.type
_entity_poly.pdbx_seq_one_letter_code
_entity_poly.pdbx_strand_id
1 'polypeptide(L)'
;MRNRIKNLVIAVAATFMLSSCIDFLTIENPQTINTGNYPATLEQCNMLLNTCYAGTHRPGLYTWLWFPYEMYLFDHTSDLTYAADNRTYSMENNTDVNSVYISQTYIDIFKTIRAANEAMAGVEKYRANAPAAEQKALDYVYGQAVFFRAWGYWHGQVFFEIDNKNGKGLPIFRKSPTSIEEMSVKRNTTGECYQFMIEDLEEAARMLDDMPANKYRVDKWAAKGLLAKVCMQAGSDYYTKAKEVMEDIFANSGKSLVPFDIYEKMFFGSPYEAYEFNSESLYEIDMIMNANQAGPWSTYTMGSGMPVVFAPVFVNLDIRLDDAKDPYKEDGTYVLPASIKNFSGYENNYIHDANLKRFGFAGDTMPLLKLNAAFVSTDAVTIDNYPYVISDDDYYQNSLNLRANCDPRLFVCAVQPWVDKGIDNKGRPAFYGQAFGGPDRTNILGWWHKKFTNLNGVENPPTAGFPEYGKNRSSDANYHIVRLADIYLLYAECMHNLGNDAVALEYVNKVHRRAYGYPVDAPSPVDYASLTSPTKALDNNDILSNDVIKYERWAELFAEGQWWWDVRRWKLQSNEVKVYKEVVSGAVSLHERGDDYYVQPIPQLELDRNKGMEQSGNY
;
A
#
# COMPACT_ATOMS: atom_id res chain seq x y z
N MET A 1 -49.33 64.75 -29.79
CA MET A 1 -49.42 63.34 -30.18
C MET A 1 -48.08 62.79 -30.79
N ARG A 2 -47.50 63.53 -31.73
CA ARG A 2 -46.30 63.05 -32.49
C ARG A 2 -45.04 62.78 -31.64
N ASN A 3 -44.81 63.49 -30.56
CA ASN A 3 -43.64 63.26 -29.65
C ASN A 3 -43.87 62.13 -28.67
N ARG A 4 -45.11 61.80 -28.29
CA ARG A 4 -45.40 60.65 -27.43
C ARG A 4 -45.24 59.32 -28.16
N ILE A 5 -45.56 59.28 -29.47
CA ILE A 5 -45.38 58.09 -30.30
C ILE A 5 -43.88 57.83 -30.57
N LYS A 6 -43.09 58.90 -30.80
CA LYS A 6 -41.62 58.76 -30.96
C LYS A 6 -40.94 58.20 -29.69
N ASN A 7 -41.35 58.68 -28.51
CA ASN A 7 -40.79 58.19 -27.25
C ASN A 7 -41.22 56.75 -26.95
N LEU A 8 -42.42 56.32 -27.35
CA LEU A 8 -42.88 54.96 -27.20
C LEU A 8 -42.14 54.00 -28.15
N VAL A 9 -41.89 54.41 -29.39
CA VAL A 9 -41.13 53.62 -30.36
C VAL A 9 -39.66 53.50 -29.94
N ILE A 10 -39.07 54.54 -29.37
CA ILE A 10 -37.69 54.48 -28.82
C ILE A 10 -37.61 53.58 -27.57
N ALA A 11 -38.64 53.65 -26.71
CA ALA A 11 -38.69 52.78 -25.52
C ALA A 11 -38.83 51.26 -25.89
N VAL A 12 -39.69 50.94 -26.86
CA VAL A 12 -39.89 49.58 -27.36
C VAL A 12 -38.67 49.10 -28.13
N ALA A 13 -37.99 49.92 -28.91
CA ALA A 13 -36.72 49.55 -29.56
C ALA A 13 -35.59 49.32 -28.56
N ALA A 14 -35.50 50.09 -27.49
CA ALA A 14 -34.54 49.92 -26.43
C ALA A 14 -34.78 48.62 -25.63
N THR A 15 -36.04 48.22 -25.42
CA THR A 15 -36.40 46.98 -24.74
C THR A 15 -36.06 45.74 -25.59
N PHE A 16 -36.21 45.84 -26.93
CA PHE A 16 -35.79 44.76 -27.84
C PHE A 16 -34.28 44.65 -28.00
N MET A 17 -33.51 45.72 -27.83
CA MET A 17 -32.04 45.65 -27.86
C MET A 17 -31.44 45.11 -26.58
N LEU A 18 -32.12 45.17 -25.44
CA LEU A 18 -31.66 44.63 -24.18
C LEU A 18 -31.93 43.12 -24.03
N SER A 19 -32.91 42.57 -24.75
CA SER A 19 -33.17 41.13 -24.76
C SER A 19 -32.31 40.33 -25.76
N SER A 20 -31.68 41.00 -26.72
CA SER A 20 -30.83 40.36 -27.75
C SER A 20 -29.38 40.14 -27.32
N CYS A 21 -28.94 40.77 -26.22
CA CYS A 21 -27.53 40.68 -25.80
C CYS A 21 -27.23 39.59 -24.79
N ILE A 22 -28.24 38.92 -24.23
CA ILE A 22 -28.02 37.89 -23.22
C ILE A 22 -27.60 36.58 -23.90
N ASP A 23 -28.15 36.22 -25.04
CA ASP A 23 -27.78 35.00 -25.77
C ASP A 23 -26.42 35.10 -26.50
N PHE A 24 -25.97 36.33 -26.82
CA PHE A 24 -24.68 36.53 -27.50
C PHE A 24 -23.49 36.42 -26.55
N LEU A 25 -23.71 36.60 -25.24
CA LEU A 25 -22.65 36.46 -24.23
C LEU A 25 -22.55 35.02 -23.68
N THR A 26 -23.43 34.13 -24.08
CA THR A 26 -23.45 32.71 -23.71
C THR A 26 -23.14 31.77 -24.87
N ILE A 27 -22.42 32.25 -25.89
CA ILE A 27 -21.87 31.31 -26.90
C ILE A 27 -20.81 30.48 -26.22
N GLU A 28 -21.22 29.33 -25.72
CA GLU A 28 -20.29 28.27 -25.38
C GLU A 28 -19.50 27.91 -26.63
N ASN A 29 -18.20 28.10 -26.60
CA ASN A 29 -17.37 27.67 -27.72
C ASN A 29 -17.41 26.12 -27.76
N PRO A 30 -18.09 25.51 -28.76
CA PRO A 30 -18.25 24.05 -28.81
C PRO A 30 -16.92 23.31 -29.05
N GLN A 31 -15.83 24.05 -29.33
CA GLN A 31 -14.50 23.52 -29.53
C GLN A 31 -13.66 23.49 -28.23
N THR A 32 -14.12 24.14 -27.16
CA THR A 32 -13.46 24.10 -25.85
C THR A 32 -14.21 23.18 -24.91
N ILE A 33 -13.50 22.27 -24.30
CA ILE A 33 -14.04 21.39 -23.26
C ILE A 33 -14.43 22.27 -22.06
N ASN A 34 -15.71 22.23 -21.71
CA ASN A 34 -16.26 22.93 -20.54
C ASN A 34 -17.32 22.06 -19.85
N THR A 35 -17.76 22.46 -18.68
CA THR A 35 -18.75 21.71 -17.89
C THR A 35 -20.10 21.58 -18.57
N GLY A 36 -20.43 22.45 -19.57
CA GLY A 36 -21.66 22.38 -20.35
C GLY A 36 -21.64 21.28 -21.41
N ASN A 37 -20.50 21.05 -22.08
CA ASN A 37 -20.38 20.13 -23.21
C ASN A 37 -19.59 18.84 -22.94
N TYR A 38 -19.05 18.63 -21.73
CA TYR A 38 -18.27 17.45 -21.36
C TYR A 38 -18.85 16.77 -20.12
N PRO A 39 -18.91 15.40 -20.08
CA PRO A 39 -18.71 14.47 -21.19
C PRO A 39 -19.93 14.44 -22.14
N ALA A 40 -19.69 14.13 -23.41
CA ALA A 40 -20.69 13.99 -24.46
C ALA A 40 -20.66 12.61 -25.14
N THR A 41 -19.77 11.71 -24.73
CA THR A 41 -19.61 10.34 -25.27
C THR A 41 -19.25 9.36 -24.16
N LEU A 42 -19.50 8.06 -24.40
CA LEU A 42 -19.04 6.98 -23.52
C LEU A 42 -17.52 6.99 -23.34
N GLU A 43 -16.76 7.29 -24.39
CA GLU A 43 -15.30 7.40 -24.32
C GLU A 43 -14.88 8.49 -23.33
N GLN A 44 -15.54 9.65 -23.37
CA GLN A 44 -15.25 10.74 -22.42
C GLN A 44 -15.64 10.36 -20.98
N CYS A 45 -16.68 9.58 -20.76
CA CYS A 45 -16.99 9.00 -19.44
C CYS A 45 -15.87 8.07 -18.98
N ASN A 46 -15.31 7.24 -19.86
CA ASN A 46 -14.15 6.39 -19.55
C ASN A 46 -12.90 7.22 -19.26
N MET A 47 -12.69 8.37 -19.91
CA MET A 47 -11.59 9.28 -19.56
C MET A 47 -11.71 9.82 -18.14
N LEU A 48 -12.91 10.17 -17.70
CA LEU A 48 -13.16 10.55 -16.30
C LEU A 48 -12.87 9.38 -15.34
N LEU A 49 -13.33 8.18 -15.65
CA LEU A 49 -13.01 7.00 -14.87
C LEU A 49 -11.50 6.72 -14.79
N ASN A 50 -10.75 6.93 -15.86
CA ASN A 50 -9.30 6.75 -15.85
C ASN A 50 -8.59 7.68 -14.86
N THR A 51 -9.19 8.83 -14.50
CA THR A 51 -8.65 9.68 -13.42
C THR A 51 -8.77 9.03 -12.04
N CYS A 52 -9.75 8.13 -11.83
CA CYS A 52 -9.87 7.35 -10.61
C CYS A 52 -8.73 6.31 -10.52
N TYR A 53 -8.46 5.60 -11.61
CA TYR A 53 -7.33 4.66 -11.67
C TYR A 53 -6.00 5.37 -11.48
N ALA A 54 -5.78 6.51 -12.15
CA ALA A 54 -4.60 7.34 -11.92
C ALA A 54 -4.51 7.83 -10.46
N GLY A 55 -5.65 7.92 -9.77
CA GLY A 55 -5.72 8.26 -8.36
C GLY A 55 -4.96 7.28 -7.46
N THR A 56 -4.95 5.99 -7.79
CA THR A 56 -4.21 4.97 -7.02
C THR A 56 -2.69 5.15 -7.10
N HIS A 57 -2.19 5.77 -8.17
CA HIS A 57 -0.77 6.05 -8.40
C HIS A 57 -0.36 7.44 -7.91
N ARG A 58 -1.11 8.04 -6.99
CA ARG A 58 -0.73 9.32 -6.39
C ARG A 58 0.38 9.13 -5.36
N PRO A 59 1.28 10.13 -5.21
CA PRO A 59 2.41 10.06 -4.27
C PRO A 59 2.01 9.77 -2.83
N GLY A 60 0.87 10.30 -2.38
CA GLY A 60 0.35 10.07 -1.02
C GLY A 60 -0.33 8.73 -0.82
N LEU A 61 -0.33 7.82 -1.81
CA LEU A 61 -0.97 6.52 -1.74
C LEU A 61 0.02 5.38 -2.00
N TYR A 62 0.24 4.94 -3.26
CA TYR A 62 1.02 3.72 -3.52
C TYR A 62 2.32 3.92 -4.30
N THR A 63 2.69 5.13 -4.68
CA THR A 63 3.87 5.26 -5.56
C THR A 63 5.11 5.87 -4.95
N TRP A 64 4.99 6.85 -4.07
CA TRP A 64 6.21 7.57 -3.72
C TRP A 64 6.36 8.02 -2.28
N LEU A 65 5.28 8.33 -1.57
CA LEU A 65 5.44 8.88 -0.24
C LEU A 65 5.68 7.79 0.79
N TRP A 66 6.70 7.98 1.55
CA TRP A 66 7.23 7.15 2.61
C TRP A 66 6.18 6.80 3.66
N PHE A 67 5.33 7.77 4.00
CA PHE A 67 4.38 7.63 5.09
C PHE A 67 3.34 6.51 4.90
N PRO A 68 2.62 6.41 3.78
CA PRO A 68 1.74 5.28 3.58
C PRO A 68 2.48 3.95 3.52
N TYR A 69 3.68 3.93 2.96
CA TYR A 69 4.48 2.72 2.90
C TYR A 69 4.95 2.27 4.27
N GLU A 70 5.50 3.17 5.07
CA GLU A 70 5.98 2.85 6.40
C GLU A 70 4.84 2.37 7.30
N MET A 71 3.69 3.03 7.23
CA MET A 71 2.54 2.68 8.07
C MET A 71 1.73 1.51 7.57
N TYR A 72 1.58 1.40 6.24
CA TYR A 72 0.73 0.40 5.63
C TYR A 72 1.42 -0.92 5.38
N LEU A 73 2.64 -0.86 4.88
CA LEU A 73 3.24 -2.03 4.27
C LEU A 73 4.20 -2.74 5.20
N PHE A 74 4.85 -1.98 6.05
CA PHE A 74 5.94 -2.47 6.86
C PHE A 74 5.68 -2.27 8.34
N ASP A 75 4.49 -2.60 8.75
CA ASP A 75 4.06 -2.59 10.13
C ASP A 75 5.22 -2.86 11.09
N HIS A 76 5.62 -1.81 11.81
CA HIS A 76 6.68 -1.88 12.82
C HIS A 76 8.05 -2.33 12.30
N THR A 77 8.47 -1.77 11.19
CA THR A 77 9.86 -1.87 10.80
C THR A 77 10.73 -1.01 11.69
N SER A 78 11.90 -1.48 12.06
CA SER A 78 12.88 -0.60 12.68
C SER A 78 13.41 0.35 11.61
N ASP A 79 13.20 1.63 11.81
CA ASP A 79 13.96 2.62 11.08
C ASP A 79 15.27 2.88 11.82
N LEU A 80 16.36 2.59 11.15
CA LEU A 80 17.70 2.90 11.62
C LEU A 80 18.17 4.23 11.09
N THR A 81 17.25 5.06 10.72
CA THR A 81 17.64 6.32 10.16
C THR A 81 18.50 7.10 11.09
N TYR A 82 19.46 7.64 10.47
CA TYR A 82 20.07 8.88 10.86
C TYR A 82 19.04 9.77 11.53
N ALA A 83 19.32 10.18 12.74
CA ALA A 83 18.54 11.19 13.50
C ALA A 83 18.38 12.53 12.76
N ALA A 84 18.89 12.66 11.55
CA ALA A 84 18.82 13.82 10.68
C ALA A 84 17.72 13.74 9.60
N ASP A 85 17.11 12.58 9.38
CA ASP A 85 16.08 12.43 8.38
C ASP A 85 14.72 12.26 9.06
N ASN A 86 13.86 13.26 8.96
CA ASN A 86 12.51 13.31 9.55
C ASN A 86 11.55 12.22 9.00
N ARG A 87 12.06 11.07 8.59
CA ARG A 87 11.32 10.00 7.94
C ARG A 87 10.89 8.86 8.87
N THR A 88 11.33 8.86 10.11
CA THR A 88 11.03 7.86 11.15
C THR A 88 9.67 8.08 11.80
N TYR A 89 8.63 8.14 10.98
CA TYR A 89 7.32 8.57 11.50
C TYR A 89 6.57 7.47 12.25
N SER A 90 6.76 6.22 11.86
CA SER A 90 5.94 5.14 12.39
C SER A 90 6.39 4.67 13.76
N MET A 91 7.70 4.58 14.02
CA MET A 91 8.20 4.02 15.27
C MET A 91 8.60 5.08 16.30
N GLU A 92 9.08 6.23 15.88
CA GLU A 92 9.41 7.34 16.78
C GLU A 92 8.22 8.24 17.12
N ASN A 93 7.05 7.94 16.52
CA ASN A 93 5.84 8.69 16.78
C ASN A 93 5.94 10.20 16.51
N ASN A 94 6.61 10.54 15.46
CA ASN A 94 6.78 11.92 15.04
C ASN A 94 5.61 12.38 14.16
N THR A 95 4.39 12.09 14.62
CA THR A 95 3.15 12.48 13.94
C THR A 95 2.86 13.95 14.22
N ASP A 96 3.38 14.81 13.37
CA ASP A 96 3.13 16.25 13.42
C ASP A 96 1.94 16.58 12.51
N VAL A 97 1.01 17.39 13.03
CA VAL A 97 -0.13 17.95 12.28
C VAL A 97 0.31 18.74 11.02
N ASN A 98 1.55 19.22 11.02
CA ASN A 98 2.17 19.92 9.88
C ASN A 98 2.98 18.99 8.97
N SER A 99 2.99 17.69 9.20
CA SER A 99 3.71 16.74 8.34
C SER A 99 3.23 16.86 6.90
N VAL A 100 4.19 17.11 6.00
CA VAL A 100 3.90 17.18 4.56
C VAL A 100 3.42 15.82 4.01
N TYR A 101 3.86 14.72 4.59
CA TYR A 101 3.49 13.36 4.19
C TYR A 101 2.05 13.03 4.58
N ILE A 102 1.67 13.29 5.84
CA ILE A 102 0.29 13.13 6.31
C ILE A 102 -0.66 14.02 5.51
N SER A 103 -0.27 15.27 5.30
CA SER A 103 -1.05 16.22 4.50
C SER A 103 -1.23 15.74 3.06
N GLN A 104 -0.18 15.22 2.43
CA GLN A 104 -0.27 14.72 1.06
C GLN A 104 -1.16 13.48 0.95
N THR A 105 -1.05 12.55 1.92
CA THR A 105 -1.91 11.36 1.98
C THR A 105 -3.38 11.76 2.10
N TYR A 106 -3.71 12.66 3.03
CA TYR A 106 -5.06 13.19 3.18
C TYR A 106 -5.59 13.83 1.89
N ILE A 107 -4.80 14.73 1.30
CA ILE A 107 -5.14 15.41 0.04
C ILE A 107 -5.39 14.40 -1.09
N ASP A 108 -4.55 13.39 -1.25
CA ASP A 108 -4.66 12.44 -2.36
C ASP A 108 -5.82 11.46 -2.19
N ILE A 109 -6.18 11.12 -0.95
CA ILE A 109 -7.44 10.41 -0.64
C ILE A 109 -8.63 11.23 -1.15
N PHE A 110 -8.74 12.51 -0.75
CA PHE A 110 -9.89 13.35 -1.14
C PHE A 110 -9.88 13.72 -2.62
N LYS A 111 -8.71 13.81 -3.27
CA LYS A 111 -8.63 13.93 -4.74
C LYS A 111 -9.19 12.69 -5.45
N THR A 112 -8.96 11.50 -4.90
CA THR A 112 -9.50 10.25 -5.46
C THR A 112 -11.01 10.18 -5.28
N ILE A 113 -11.52 10.52 -4.10
CA ILE A 113 -12.97 10.65 -3.83
C ILE A 113 -13.62 11.66 -4.79
N ARG A 114 -12.98 12.80 -4.98
CA ARG A 114 -13.46 13.83 -5.93
C ARG A 114 -13.50 13.30 -7.37
N ALA A 115 -12.42 12.65 -7.83
CA ALA A 115 -12.38 12.07 -9.18
C ALA A 115 -13.53 11.07 -9.39
N ALA A 116 -13.82 10.23 -8.38
CA ALA A 116 -14.93 9.30 -8.42
C ALA A 116 -16.29 10.03 -8.52
N ASN A 117 -16.52 11.06 -7.71
CA ASN A 117 -17.74 11.86 -7.77
C ASN A 117 -17.91 12.56 -9.13
N GLU A 118 -16.83 13.08 -9.72
CA GLU A 118 -16.85 13.71 -11.04
C GLU A 118 -17.11 12.69 -12.16
N ALA A 119 -16.55 11.50 -12.07
CA ALA A 119 -16.82 10.42 -13.03
C ALA A 119 -18.29 9.96 -12.97
N MET A 120 -18.84 9.78 -11.77
CA MET A 120 -20.25 9.43 -11.56
C MET A 120 -21.17 10.52 -12.12
N ALA A 121 -20.94 11.79 -11.79
CA ALA A 121 -21.73 12.91 -12.30
C ALA A 121 -21.65 13.04 -13.83
N GLY A 122 -20.46 12.77 -14.41
CA GLY A 122 -20.26 12.74 -15.85
C GLY A 122 -21.08 11.62 -16.53
N VAL A 123 -21.09 10.42 -15.94
CA VAL A 123 -21.92 9.31 -16.43
C VAL A 123 -23.40 9.69 -16.39
N GLU A 124 -23.90 10.21 -15.28
CA GLU A 124 -25.31 10.61 -15.14
C GLU A 124 -25.71 11.68 -16.16
N LYS A 125 -24.84 12.67 -16.37
CA LYS A 125 -25.05 13.71 -17.37
C LYS A 125 -25.17 13.14 -18.80
N TYR A 126 -24.22 12.29 -19.20
CA TYR A 126 -24.25 11.71 -20.54
C TYR A 126 -25.38 10.70 -20.72
N ARG A 127 -25.68 9.90 -19.69
CA ARG A 127 -26.72 8.86 -19.68
C ARG A 127 -28.08 9.38 -20.15
N ALA A 128 -28.42 10.62 -19.81
CA ALA A 128 -29.69 11.22 -20.20
C ALA A 128 -29.91 11.30 -21.73
N ASN A 129 -28.81 11.34 -22.50
CA ASN A 129 -28.84 11.46 -23.95
C ASN A 129 -28.12 10.30 -24.67
N ALA A 130 -27.60 9.33 -23.94
CA ALA A 130 -26.83 8.22 -24.47
C ALA A 130 -27.72 7.22 -25.22
N PRO A 131 -27.25 6.61 -26.32
CA PRO A 131 -27.94 5.53 -27.01
C PRO A 131 -28.25 4.36 -26.05
N ALA A 132 -29.37 3.68 -26.29
CA ALA A 132 -29.76 2.51 -25.50
C ALA A 132 -28.66 1.40 -25.47
N ALA A 133 -27.90 1.25 -26.54
CA ALA A 133 -26.80 0.29 -26.63
C ALA A 133 -25.63 0.60 -25.71
N GLU A 134 -25.48 1.84 -25.24
CA GLU A 134 -24.38 2.27 -24.34
C GLU A 134 -24.77 2.25 -22.86
N GLN A 135 -26.05 2.10 -22.52
CA GLN A 135 -26.52 2.19 -21.13
C GLN A 135 -25.81 1.18 -20.21
N LYS A 136 -25.60 -0.03 -20.67
CA LYS A 136 -24.91 -1.05 -19.89
C LYS A 136 -23.41 -0.75 -19.71
N ALA A 137 -22.75 -0.24 -20.72
CA ALA A 137 -21.36 0.22 -20.59
C ALA A 137 -21.22 1.41 -19.62
N LEU A 138 -22.21 2.28 -19.58
CA LEU A 138 -22.27 3.36 -18.59
C LEU A 138 -22.47 2.82 -17.17
N ASP A 139 -23.23 1.74 -16.97
CA ASP A 139 -23.32 1.08 -15.66
C ASP A 139 -21.93 0.60 -15.18
N TYR A 140 -21.13 0.01 -16.09
CA TYR A 140 -19.78 -0.44 -15.74
C TYR A 140 -18.85 0.73 -15.38
N VAL A 141 -18.94 1.86 -16.11
CA VAL A 141 -18.16 3.07 -15.77
C VAL A 141 -18.57 3.61 -14.41
N TYR A 142 -19.87 3.69 -14.17
CA TYR A 142 -20.42 4.19 -12.90
C TYR A 142 -20.03 3.29 -11.73
N GLY A 143 -20.21 1.97 -11.85
CA GLY A 143 -19.89 1.01 -10.80
C GLY A 143 -18.42 1.03 -10.38
N GLN A 144 -17.50 1.15 -11.35
CA GLN A 144 -16.08 1.31 -11.05
C GLN A 144 -15.79 2.65 -10.34
N ALA A 145 -16.43 3.74 -10.73
CA ALA A 145 -16.28 5.04 -10.05
C ALA A 145 -16.79 4.99 -8.60
N VAL A 146 -17.94 4.35 -8.36
CA VAL A 146 -18.48 4.12 -7.00
C VAL A 146 -17.50 3.31 -6.14
N PHE A 147 -16.90 2.25 -6.70
CA PHE A 147 -15.85 1.50 -6.02
C PHE A 147 -14.69 2.40 -5.57
N PHE A 148 -14.18 3.26 -6.46
CA PHE A 148 -13.07 4.16 -6.11
C PHE A 148 -13.45 5.19 -5.06
N ARG A 149 -14.70 5.61 -4.99
CA ARG A 149 -15.18 6.46 -3.89
C ARG A 149 -15.09 5.72 -2.56
N ALA A 150 -15.65 4.52 -2.48
CA ALA A 150 -15.57 3.70 -1.29
C ALA A 150 -14.12 3.33 -0.90
N TRP A 151 -13.29 3.01 -1.89
CA TRP A 151 -11.86 2.73 -1.70
C TRP A 151 -11.11 3.93 -1.10
N GLY A 152 -11.39 5.15 -1.57
CA GLY A 152 -10.83 6.38 -1.00
C GLY A 152 -11.26 6.59 0.46
N TYR A 153 -12.54 6.39 0.77
CA TYR A 153 -13.03 6.47 2.14
C TYR A 153 -12.45 5.37 3.04
N TRP A 154 -12.30 4.16 2.54
CA TRP A 154 -11.67 3.07 3.28
C TRP A 154 -10.24 3.43 3.69
N HIS A 155 -9.42 3.96 2.77
CA HIS A 155 -8.08 4.43 3.09
C HIS A 155 -8.09 5.55 4.13
N GLY A 156 -8.99 6.50 3.97
CA GLY A 156 -9.13 7.60 4.93
C GLY A 156 -9.53 7.12 6.32
N GLN A 157 -10.46 6.17 6.42
CA GLN A 157 -10.85 5.58 7.69
C GLN A 157 -9.69 4.85 8.36
N VAL A 158 -8.88 4.10 7.60
CA VAL A 158 -7.73 3.39 8.13
C VAL A 158 -6.73 4.34 8.81
N PHE A 159 -6.51 5.54 8.28
CA PHE A 159 -5.54 6.47 8.85
C PHE A 159 -6.12 7.46 9.87
N PHE A 160 -7.27 8.04 9.57
CA PHE A 160 -7.77 9.25 10.24
C PHE A 160 -9.01 9.03 11.09
N GLU A 161 -9.54 7.82 11.14
CA GLU A 161 -10.67 7.49 11.99
C GLU A 161 -10.30 7.58 13.46
N ILE A 162 -11.17 8.18 14.25
CA ILE A 162 -11.11 8.09 15.70
C ILE A 162 -12.15 7.11 16.19
N ASP A 163 -11.70 5.94 16.53
CA ASP A 163 -12.56 4.89 17.06
C ASP A 163 -12.93 5.11 18.55
N ASN A 164 -12.10 5.83 19.31
CA ASN A 164 -12.08 5.65 20.76
C ASN A 164 -12.83 6.68 21.57
N LYS A 165 -12.77 7.95 21.23
CA LYS A 165 -13.29 9.00 22.10
C LYS A 165 -14.54 9.70 21.59
N ASN A 166 -14.63 9.89 20.29
CA ASN A 166 -15.68 10.67 19.67
C ASN A 166 -16.45 9.93 18.57
N GLY A 167 -16.00 8.72 18.18
CA GLY A 167 -16.57 7.96 17.06
C GLY A 167 -16.64 8.77 15.76
N LYS A 168 -15.61 9.62 15.52
CA LYS A 168 -15.59 10.50 14.35
C LYS A 168 -14.74 9.91 13.24
N GLY A 169 -15.38 9.68 12.11
CA GLY A 169 -14.77 9.31 10.86
C GLY A 169 -14.38 10.50 10.00
N LEU A 170 -14.63 10.44 8.73
CA LEU A 170 -14.32 11.46 7.74
C LEU A 170 -15.57 12.29 7.36
N PRO A 171 -15.40 13.49 6.80
CA PRO A 171 -16.51 14.21 6.14
C PRO A 171 -16.93 13.46 4.88
N ILE A 172 -18.24 13.21 4.70
CA ILE A 172 -18.78 12.49 3.57
C ILE A 172 -19.21 13.48 2.46
N PHE A 173 -18.57 13.37 1.31
CA PHE A 173 -18.93 14.09 0.09
C PHE A 173 -19.59 13.14 -0.92
N ARG A 174 -20.93 13.19 -1.02
CA ARG A 174 -21.67 12.38 -2.00
C ARG A 174 -21.58 12.93 -3.42
N LYS A 175 -21.12 14.15 -3.57
CA LYS A 175 -20.83 14.86 -4.83
C LYS A 175 -19.65 15.80 -4.65
N SER A 176 -19.03 16.21 -5.74
CA SER A 176 -17.98 17.24 -5.68
C SER A 176 -18.57 18.58 -5.21
N PRO A 177 -17.96 19.23 -4.19
CA PRO A 177 -18.38 20.56 -3.77
C PRO A 177 -18.20 21.58 -4.90
N THR A 178 -19.13 22.52 -5.01
CA THR A 178 -19.13 23.59 -6.02
C THR A 178 -18.90 24.97 -5.41
N SER A 179 -18.94 25.09 -4.10
CA SER A 179 -18.68 26.33 -3.36
C SER A 179 -17.83 26.08 -2.12
N ILE A 180 -17.28 27.15 -1.54
CA ILE A 180 -16.50 27.10 -0.29
C ILE A 180 -17.39 26.64 0.87
N GLU A 181 -18.65 27.04 0.88
CA GLU A 181 -19.62 26.65 1.91
C GLU A 181 -19.87 25.14 1.89
N GLU A 182 -19.97 24.54 0.69
CA GLU A 182 -20.08 23.07 0.54
C GLU A 182 -18.81 22.32 0.94
N MET A 183 -17.65 22.97 1.00
CA MET A 183 -16.40 22.41 1.50
C MET A 183 -16.28 22.47 3.03
N SER A 184 -17.00 23.39 3.69
CA SER A 184 -16.95 23.58 5.13
C SER A 184 -17.91 22.62 5.84
N VAL A 185 -17.49 21.37 5.95
CA VAL A 185 -18.30 20.27 6.50
C VAL A 185 -17.66 19.70 7.78
N LYS A 186 -18.53 19.19 8.65
CA LYS A 186 -18.08 18.45 9.85
C LYS A 186 -17.73 17.02 9.49
N ARG A 187 -16.98 16.40 10.37
CA ARG A 187 -16.73 14.94 10.33
C ARG A 187 -18.05 14.22 10.61
N ASN A 188 -18.30 13.18 9.83
CA ASN A 188 -19.36 12.22 10.10
C ASN A 188 -18.95 11.27 11.22
N THR A 189 -19.88 10.53 11.77
CA THR A 189 -19.55 9.45 12.70
C THR A 189 -18.85 8.31 11.94
N THR A 190 -18.04 7.54 12.64
CA THR A 190 -17.43 6.32 12.13
C THR A 190 -18.46 5.38 11.53
N GLY A 191 -19.61 5.17 12.23
CA GLY A 191 -20.69 4.31 11.73
C GLY A 191 -21.30 4.83 10.42
N GLU A 192 -21.53 6.14 10.28
CA GLU A 192 -22.02 6.73 9.02
C GLU A 192 -21.02 6.52 7.87
N CYS A 193 -19.72 6.61 8.15
CA CYS A 193 -18.69 6.34 7.13
C CYS A 193 -18.70 4.88 6.69
N TYR A 194 -18.79 3.92 7.62
CA TYR A 194 -18.89 2.51 7.25
C TYR A 194 -20.17 2.20 6.48
N GLN A 195 -21.32 2.70 6.95
CA GLN A 195 -22.59 2.52 6.24
C GLN A 195 -22.50 3.08 4.80
N PHE A 196 -21.91 4.25 4.62
CA PHE A 196 -21.72 4.87 3.32
C PHE A 196 -20.84 4.03 2.38
N MET A 197 -19.72 3.49 2.89
CA MET A 197 -18.85 2.61 2.10
C MET A 197 -19.54 1.30 1.74
N ILE A 198 -20.32 0.73 2.66
CA ILE A 198 -21.07 -0.51 2.41
C ILE A 198 -22.11 -0.28 1.31
N GLU A 199 -22.89 0.80 1.37
CA GLU A 199 -23.86 1.17 0.32
C GLU A 199 -23.18 1.32 -1.05
N ASP A 200 -22.06 2.04 -1.10
CA ASP A 200 -21.28 2.22 -2.32
C ASP A 200 -20.76 0.89 -2.90
N LEU A 201 -20.22 0.01 -2.06
CA LEU A 201 -19.65 -1.26 -2.51
C LEU A 201 -20.74 -2.27 -2.94
N GLU A 202 -21.89 -2.26 -2.31
CA GLU A 202 -23.06 -3.02 -2.78
C GLU A 202 -23.55 -2.52 -4.14
N GLU A 203 -23.62 -1.21 -4.31
CA GLU A 203 -24.00 -0.60 -5.60
C GLU A 203 -22.96 -0.89 -6.68
N ALA A 204 -21.65 -0.78 -6.36
CA ALA A 204 -20.58 -1.13 -7.29
C ALA A 204 -20.68 -2.60 -7.72
N ALA A 205 -20.83 -3.53 -6.77
CA ALA A 205 -20.96 -4.95 -7.07
C ALA A 205 -22.18 -5.26 -7.96
N ARG A 206 -23.31 -4.57 -7.73
CA ARG A 206 -24.53 -4.70 -8.53
C ARG A 206 -24.35 -4.16 -9.95
N MET A 207 -23.70 -3.01 -10.10
CA MET A 207 -23.45 -2.39 -11.42
C MET A 207 -22.46 -3.21 -12.28
N LEU A 208 -21.55 -3.93 -11.62
CA LEU A 208 -20.48 -4.70 -12.26
C LEU A 208 -20.81 -6.20 -12.41
N ASP A 209 -22.04 -6.63 -12.11
CA ASP A 209 -22.40 -8.05 -12.00
C ASP A 209 -22.08 -8.86 -13.26
N ASP A 210 -22.36 -8.34 -14.44
CA ASP A 210 -22.14 -8.98 -15.74
C ASP A 210 -21.09 -8.25 -16.59
N MET A 211 -20.20 -7.48 -15.97
CA MET A 211 -19.11 -6.82 -16.68
C MET A 211 -18.16 -7.87 -17.29
N PRO A 212 -17.80 -7.73 -18.57
CA PRO A 212 -16.80 -8.59 -19.19
C PRO A 212 -15.47 -8.55 -18.42
N ALA A 213 -14.87 -9.73 -18.24
CA ALA A 213 -13.61 -9.86 -17.49
C ALA A 213 -12.49 -8.99 -18.10
N ASN A 214 -11.88 -8.19 -17.27
CA ASN A 214 -10.70 -7.40 -17.59
C ASN A 214 -9.81 -7.33 -16.35
N LYS A 215 -8.66 -8.00 -16.37
CA LYS A 215 -7.76 -8.09 -15.21
C LYS A 215 -7.23 -6.73 -14.71
N TYR A 216 -7.23 -5.71 -15.57
CA TYR A 216 -6.76 -4.35 -15.22
C TYR A 216 -7.89 -3.45 -14.72
N ARG A 217 -9.11 -3.94 -14.60
CA ARG A 217 -10.26 -3.16 -14.19
C ARG A 217 -10.94 -3.76 -12.97
N VAL A 218 -11.45 -2.90 -12.12
CA VAL A 218 -12.30 -3.30 -11.01
C VAL A 218 -13.52 -4.04 -11.54
N ASP A 219 -13.79 -5.22 -11.01
CA ASP A 219 -14.96 -6.04 -11.28
C ASP A 219 -15.81 -6.22 -10.01
N LYS A 220 -16.87 -6.99 -10.10
CA LYS A 220 -17.74 -7.25 -8.94
C LYS A 220 -17.01 -7.97 -7.79
N TRP A 221 -16.00 -8.77 -8.09
CA TRP A 221 -15.27 -9.52 -7.07
C TRP A 221 -14.31 -8.63 -6.29
N ALA A 222 -13.72 -7.64 -6.96
CA ALA A 222 -12.98 -6.58 -6.31
C ALA A 222 -13.89 -5.79 -5.35
N ALA A 223 -15.09 -5.40 -5.80
CA ALA A 223 -16.06 -4.69 -4.97
C ALA A 223 -16.53 -5.53 -3.77
N LYS A 224 -16.86 -6.81 -3.98
CA LYS A 224 -17.25 -7.73 -2.90
C LYS A 224 -16.10 -8.02 -1.92
N GLY A 225 -14.87 -8.15 -2.40
CA GLY A 225 -13.71 -8.34 -1.55
C GLY A 225 -13.47 -7.15 -0.62
N LEU A 226 -13.55 -5.93 -1.14
CA LEU A 226 -13.45 -4.72 -0.33
C LEU A 226 -14.67 -4.56 0.61
N LEU A 227 -15.87 -4.93 0.15
CA LEU A 227 -17.08 -4.95 0.98
C LEU A 227 -16.92 -5.88 2.19
N ALA A 228 -16.37 -7.08 2.00
CA ALA A 228 -16.11 -8.01 3.10
C ALA A 228 -15.15 -7.38 4.14
N LYS A 229 -14.07 -6.74 3.68
CA LYS A 229 -13.12 -6.02 4.56
C LYS A 229 -13.81 -4.90 5.34
N VAL A 230 -14.57 -4.07 4.67
CA VAL A 230 -15.31 -2.96 5.30
C VAL A 230 -16.33 -3.47 6.32
N CYS A 231 -17.08 -4.53 6.02
CA CYS A 231 -18.04 -5.14 6.95
C CYS A 231 -17.34 -5.70 8.19
N MET A 232 -16.21 -6.40 8.03
CA MET A 232 -15.43 -6.91 9.17
C MET A 232 -14.87 -5.78 10.05
N GLN A 233 -14.50 -4.68 9.45
CA GLN A 233 -14.00 -3.49 10.15
C GLN A 233 -15.14 -2.72 10.85
N ALA A 234 -16.33 -2.68 10.25
CA ALA A 234 -17.52 -2.05 10.85
C ALA A 234 -18.03 -2.78 12.10
N GLY A 235 -17.65 -4.05 12.29
CA GLY A 235 -17.89 -4.79 13.53
C GLY A 235 -19.08 -5.73 13.49
N SER A 236 -19.51 -6.17 14.69
CA SER A 236 -20.45 -7.29 14.90
C SER A 236 -21.78 -7.18 14.16
N ASP A 237 -22.30 -5.98 13.98
CA ASP A 237 -23.58 -5.76 13.29
C ASP A 237 -23.54 -6.17 11.81
N TYR A 238 -22.35 -6.28 11.25
CA TYR A 238 -22.12 -6.61 9.84
C TYR A 238 -21.52 -7.99 9.59
N TYR A 239 -21.27 -8.82 10.63
CA TYR A 239 -20.67 -10.14 10.44
C TYR A 239 -21.54 -11.08 9.60
N THR A 240 -22.86 -11.05 9.73
CA THR A 240 -23.74 -11.85 8.86
C THR A 240 -23.59 -11.44 7.39
N LYS A 241 -23.58 -10.14 7.10
CA LYS A 241 -23.36 -9.62 5.74
C LYS A 241 -21.96 -10.00 5.23
N ALA A 242 -20.92 -9.83 6.05
CA ALA A 242 -19.56 -10.21 5.70
C ALA A 242 -19.48 -11.69 5.33
N LYS A 243 -20.08 -12.57 6.13
CA LYS A 243 -20.18 -14.01 5.86
C LYS A 243 -20.80 -14.29 4.49
N GLU A 244 -22.00 -13.75 4.23
CA GLU A 244 -22.72 -13.96 2.97
C GLU A 244 -21.91 -13.50 1.74
N VAL A 245 -21.25 -12.34 1.83
CA VAL A 245 -20.41 -11.80 0.77
C VAL A 245 -19.20 -12.70 0.51
N MET A 246 -18.53 -13.18 1.57
CA MET A 246 -17.36 -14.05 1.44
C MET A 246 -17.73 -15.43 0.90
N GLU A 247 -18.85 -16.01 1.34
CA GLU A 247 -19.37 -17.27 0.81
C GLU A 247 -19.71 -17.17 -0.68
N ASP A 248 -20.25 -16.04 -1.12
CA ASP A 248 -20.52 -15.81 -2.55
C ASP A 248 -19.21 -15.68 -3.36
N ILE A 249 -18.18 -15.03 -2.80
CA ILE A 249 -16.84 -15.02 -3.45
C ILE A 249 -16.32 -16.45 -3.61
N PHE A 250 -16.39 -17.28 -2.57
CA PHE A 250 -15.89 -18.66 -2.63
C PHE A 250 -16.65 -19.53 -3.64
N ALA A 251 -17.96 -19.38 -3.69
CA ALA A 251 -18.81 -20.21 -4.56
C ALA A 251 -18.76 -19.79 -6.02
N ASN A 252 -18.63 -18.52 -6.33
CA ASN A 252 -18.97 -17.98 -7.64
C ASN A 252 -17.85 -17.21 -8.35
N SER A 253 -16.75 -16.84 -7.66
CA SER A 253 -15.68 -16.06 -8.29
C SER A 253 -14.75 -16.88 -9.17
N GLY A 254 -14.70 -18.19 -8.97
CA GLY A 254 -13.71 -19.07 -9.62
C GLY A 254 -12.27 -18.84 -9.11
N LYS A 255 -12.09 -18.07 -8.03
CA LYS A 255 -10.79 -17.82 -7.43
C LYS A 255 -10.35 -18.96 -6.53
N SER A 256 -9.03 -19.14 -6.40
CA SER A 256 -8.42 -20.17 -5.57
C SER A 256 -7.08 -19.69 -5.02
N LEU A 257 -6.66 -20.21 -3.87
CA LEU A 257 -5.32 -19.96 -3.36
C LEU A 257 -4.28 -20.52 -4.33
N VAL A 258 -3.26 -19.73 -4.60
CA VAL A 258 -2.11 -20.21 -5.39
C VAL A 258 -1.24 -21.13 -4.55
N PRO A 259 -0.52 -22.10 -5.13
CA PRO A 259 0.47 -22.89 -4.42
C PRO A 259 1.67 -22.04 -3.97
N PHE A 260 2.43 -22.53 -3.00
CA PHE A 260 3.50 -21.75 -2.36
C PHE A 260 4.57 -21.25 -3.32
N ASP A 261 4.93 -22.01 -4.33
CA ASP A 261 5.92 -21.64 -5.35
C ASP A 261 5.50 -20.49 -6.27
N ILE A 262 4.18 -20.26 -6.38
CA ILE A 262 3.63 -19.05 -7.02
C ILE A 262 3.54 -17.92 -6.01
N TYR A 263 3.06 -18.19 -4.78
CA TYR A 263 2.99 -17.21 -3.70
C TYR A 263 4.32 -16.52 -3.45
N GLU A 264 5.42 -17.26 -3.42
CA GLU A 264 6.74 -16.69 -3.19
C GLU A 264 7.24 -15.74 -4.30
N LYS A 265 6.58 -15.74 -5.47
CA LYS A 265 6.99 -14.96 -6.65
C LYS A 265 6.04 -13.82 -6.99
N MET A 266 4.79 -13.88 -6.56
CA MET A 266 3.75 -12.93 -6.98
C MET A 266 3.94 -11.50 -6.47
N PHE A 267 4.95 -11.24 -5.64
CA PHE A 267 5.23 -9.94 -5.04
C PHE A 267 6.42 -9.19 -5.68
N PHE A 268 6.97 -9.68 -6.78
CA PHE A 268 8.27 -9.19 -7.24
C PHE A 268 8.26 -8.49 -8.62
N GLY A 269 7.14 -8.48 -9.33
CA GLY A 269 7.12 -7.91 -10.68
C GLY A 269 8.10 -8.61 -11.62
N SER A 270 8.76 -7.87 -12.48
CA SER A 270 9.71 -8.41 -13.47
C SER A 270 10.89 -9.15 -12.82
N PRO A 271 11.23 -10.38 -13.23
CA PRO A 271 10.71 -11.14 -14.38
C PRO A 271 9.53 -12.07 -14.02
N TYR A 272 8.80 -11.78 -12.99
CA TYR A 272 7.72 -12.64 -12.47
C TYR A 272 6.31 -12.13 -12.79
N GLU A 273 6.15 -11.24 -13.77
CA GLU A 273 4.86 -10.64 -14.18
C GLU A 273 3.81 -11.71 -14.57
N ALA A 274 4.27 -12.92 -14.93
CA ALA A 274 3.37 -14.04 -15.21
C ALA A 274 2.60 -14.53 -13.96
N TYR A 275 3.06 -14.17 -12.77
CA TYR A 275 2.43 -14.52 -11.49
C TYR A 275 1.52 -13.43 -10.92
N GLU A 276 1.46 -12.27 -11.57
CA GLU A 276 0.52 -11.20 -11.26
C GLU A 276 -0.89 -11.52 -11.78
N PHE A 277 -1.91 -10.88 -11.23
CA PHE A 277 -3.32 -11.13 -11.58
C PHE A 277 -3.69 -12.62 -11.59
N ASN A 278 -3.12 -13.37 -10.68
CA ASN A 278 -3.28 -14.81 -10.57
C ASN A 278 -4.67 -15.21 -10.02
N SER A 279 -4.89 -16.51 -9.79
CA SER A 279 -6.17 -17.02 -9.30
C SER A 279 -6.53 -16.55 -7.89
N GLU A 280 -5.57 -16.07 -7.11
CA GLU A 280 -5.80 -15.54 -5.76
C GLU A 280 -6.18 -14.05 -5.74
N SER A 281 -5.84 -13.32 -6.79
CA SER A 281 -6.07 -11.88 -6.88
C SER A 281 -7.55 -11.55 -7.08
N LEU A 282 -8.09 -10.69 -6.22
CA LEU A 282 -9.40 -10.06 -6.38
C LEU A 282 -9.25 -8.62 -6.88
N TYR A 283 -8.25 -7.89 -6.39
CA TYR A 283 -7.88 -6.58 -6.92
C TYR A 283 -6.40 -6.27 -6.67
N GLU A 284 -5.71 -5.93 -7.74
CA GLU A 284 -4.33 -5.44 -7.72
C GLU A 284 -4.24 -4.06 -8.37
N ILE A 285 -3.36 -3.22 -7.86
CA ILE A 285 -2.93 -2.01 -8.54
C ILE A 285 -1.79 -2.40 -9.47
N ASP A 286 -2.02 -2.21 -10.77
CA ASP A 286 -1.04 -2.52 -11.82
C ASP A 286 0.10 -1.50 -11.80
N MET A 287 1.31 -1.97 -11.52
CA MET A 287 2.51 -1.15 -11.50
C MET A 287 3.31 -1.38 -12.77
N ILE A 288 3.66 -0.30 -13.45
CA ILE A 288 4.37 -0.37 -14.72
C ILE A 288 5.64 0.46 -14.63
N MET A 289 6.77 -0.16 -14.96
CA MET A 289 8.00 0.58 -15.15
C MET A 289 8.02 1.26 -16.50
N ASN A 290 7.97 2.57 -16.50
CA ASN A 290 7.99 3.35 -17.72
C ASN A 290 9.27 4.19 -17.80
N ALA A 291 10.10 3.87 -18.79
CA ALA A 291 11.34 4.59 -19.07
C ALA A 291 11.16 6.09 -19.37
N ASN A 292 9.97 6.50 -19.75
CA ASN A 292 9.66 7.87 -20.18
C ASN A 292 9.09 8.75 -19.08
N GLN A 293 8.99 8.25 -17.85
CA GLN A 293 8.47 9.05 -16.75
C GLN A 293 9.54 9.92 -16.13
N ALA A 294 9.19 11.17 -15.90
CA ALA A 294 9.99 12.05 -15.06
C ALA A 294 10.17 11.40 -13.69
N GLY A 295 11.40 11.27 -13.25
CA GLY A 295 11.88 10.54 -12.09
C GLY A 295 10.98 10.45 -10.86
N PRO A 296 11.46 9.86 -9.78
CA PRO A 296 10.65 9.49 -8.61
C PRO A 296 9.92 10.67 -7.93
N TRP A 297 10.26 11.89 -8.28
CA TRP A 297 9.66 13.13 -7.78
C TRP A 297 8.51 13.67 -8.63
N SER A 298 8.13 12.97 -9.70
CA SER A 298 6.98 13.41 -10.50
C SER A 298 5.66 13.14 -9.77
N THR A 299 4.67 13.99 -10.04
CA THR A 299 3.33 13.88 -9.43
C THR A 299 2.55 12.63 -9.85
N TYR A 300 3.06 11.89 -10.83
CA TYR A 300 2.49 10.62 -11.29
C TYR A 300 3.62 9.68 -11.71
N THR A 301 3.84 8.63 -10.95
CA THR A 301 4.69 7.51 -11.35
C THR A 301 3.82 6.29 -11.54
N MET A 302 4.06 5.50 -12.56
CA MET A 302 3.33 4.24 -12.79
C MET A 302 4.01 3.05 -12.12
N GLY A 303 5.22 3.24 -11.57
CA GLY A 303 5.95 2.24 -10.81
C GLY A 303 5.96 2.55 -9.32
N SER A 304 6.19 1.53 -8.51
CA SER A 304 6.34 1.65 -7.06
C SER A 304 7.70 2.21 -6.66
N GLY A 305 7.73 3.17 -5.76
CA GLY A 305 8.97 3.71 -5.15
C GLY A 305 9.57 2.86 -4.04
N MET A 306 9.01 1.69 -3.76
CA MET A 306 9.40 0.81 -2.66
C MET A 306 10.90 0.43 -2.65
N PRO A 307 11.52 0.06 -3.78
CA PRO A 307 12.93 -0.29 -3.79
C PRO A 307 13.85 0.83 -3.33
N VAL A 308 13.43 2.08 -3.48
CA VAL A 308 14.25 3.23 -3.03
C VAL A 308 14.50 3.17 -1.54
N VAL A 309 13.46 2.83 -0.78
CA VAL A 309 13.49 2.90 0.69
C VAL A 309 14.01 1.61 1.29
N PHE A 310 13.60 0.48 0.73
CA PHE A 310 13.67 -0.82 1.38
C PHE A 310 14.64 -1.80 0.74
N ALA A 311 15.11 -1.53 -0.49
CA ALA A 311 15.98 -2.48 -1.15
C ALA A 311 17.30 -2.64 -0.41
N PRO A 312 17.71 -3.90 -0.17
CA PRO A 312 19.00 -4.22 0.40
C PRO A 312 20.13 -3.92 -0.57
N VAL A 313 21.34 -3.86 -0.06
CA VAL A 313 22.55 -3.85 -0.90
C VAL A 313 23.29 -5.18 -0.78
N PHE A 314 24.08 -5.48 -1.79
CA PHE A 314 25.01 -6.61 -1.72
C PHE A 314 26.28 -6.24 -0.97
N VAL A 315 26.78 -7.12 -0.08
CA VAL A 315 28.09 -6.98 0.59
C VAL A 315 29.20 -6.87 -0.42
N ASN A 316 28.98 -7.46 -1.55
CA ASN A 316 29.97 -7.77 -2.52
C ASN A 316 29.75 -7.03 -3.81
N LEU A 317 29.57 -5.75 -3.66
CA LEU A 317 29.59 -4.92 -4.81
C LEU A 317 31.04 -4.86 -5.30
N ASP A 318 31.34 -5.61 -6.34
CA ASP A 318 32.46 -5.34 -7.24
C ASP A 318 32.34 -3.93 -7.83
N ILE A 319 32.02 -2.99 -7.00
CA ILE A 319 31.73 -1.60 -7.38
C ILE A 319 32.97 -0.99 -8.04
N ARG A 320 34.14 -1.50 -7.67
CA ARG A 320 35.43 -1.00 -8.12
C ARG A 320 36.09 -1.89 -9.15
N LEU A 321 35.50 -3.01 -9.51
CA LEU A 321 36.14 -4.02 -10.37
C LEU A 321 35.66 -4.03 -11.81
N ASP A 322 34.86 -3.07 -12.25
CA ASP A 322 34.64 -3.00 -13.68
C ASP A 322 35.86 -2.45 -14.38
N ASP A 323 36.57 -3.39 -14.96
CA ASP A 323 37.56 -3.19 -16.02
C ASP A 323 38.19 -1.79 -16.07
N ALA A 324 39.01 -1.52 -15.07
CA ALA A 324 40.02 -0.45 -15.13
C ALA A 324 39.55 0.98 -14.83
N LYS A 325 38.44 1.25 -14.21
CA LYS A 325 38.14 2.66 -13.87
C LYS A 325 37.73 2.81 -12.42
N ASP A 326 38.51 3.63 -11.72
CA ASP A 326 38.19 4.18 -10.43
C ASP A 326 36.74 4.68 -10.40
N PRO A 327 35.87 4.20 -9.46
CA PRO A 327 34.51 4.71 -9.31
C PRO A 327 34.49 6.17 -8.84
N TYR A 328 35.62 6.71 -8.43
CA TYR A 328 35.78 8.12 -8.15
C TYR A 328 36.18 8.87 -9.41
N LYS A 329 35.53 9.98 -9.71
CA LYS A 329 36.01 10.95 -10.67
C LYS A 329 37.30 11.59 -10.16
N GLU A 330 38.06 12.20 -11.05
CA GLU A 330 39.26 12.96 -10.70
C GLU A 330 38.99 14.06 -9.64
N ASP A 331 37.75 14.52 -9.53
CA ASP A 331 37.30 15.49 -8.52
C ASP A 331 36.91 14.84 -7.17
N GLY A 332 37.09 13.54 -7.01
CA GLY A 332 36.73 12.80 -5.81
C GLY A 332 35.23 12.42 -5.69
N THR A 333 34.44 12.73 -6.70
CA THR A 333 33.02 12.37 -6.70
C THR A 333 32.83 10.88 -6.97
N TYR A 334 32.15 10.18 -6.09
CA TYR A 334 31.83 8.77 -6.25
C TYR A 334 30.76 8.55 -7.33
N VAL A 335 31.06 7.74 -8.32
CA VAL A 335 30.14 7.36 -9.39
C VAL A 335 29.92 5.86 -9.35
N LEU A 336 28.73 5.43 -8.98
CA LEU A 336 28.33 4.04 -9.12
C LEU A 336 28.36 3.65 -10.60
N PRO A 337 29.09 2.60 -10.99
CA PRO A 337 29.00 2.06 -12.34
C PRO A 337 27.56 1.76 -12.71
N ALA A 338 27.20 1.97 -13.96
CA ALA A 338 25.83 1.76 -14.44
C ALA A 338 25.28 0.36 -14.15
N SER A 339 26.17 -0.63 -14.10
CA SER A 339 25.90 -2.03 -13.80
C SER A 339 25.52 -2.32 -12.34
N ILE A 340 25.85 -1.45 -11.41
CA ILE A 340 25.61 -1.63 -9.97
C ILE A 340 24.37 -0.87 -9.51
N LYS A 341 23.91 0.06 -10.32
CA LYS A 341 22.69 0.83 -10.05
C LYS A 341 21.46 -0.05 -9.84
N ASN A 342 21.55 -1.34 -10.07
CA ASN A 342 20.43 -2.26 -10.01
C ASN A 342 20.11 -2.78 -8.60
N PHE A 343 20.84 -2.44 -7.55
CA PHE A 343 20.69 -3.07 -6.25
C PHE A 343 20.75 -2.12 -5.06
N SER A 344 20.70 -0.82 -5.30
CA SER A 344 20.83 0.14 -4.21
C SER A 344 19.53 0.87 -3.94
N GLY A 345 18.85 0.47 -2.87
CA GLY A 345 17.93 1.31 -2.14
C GLY A 345 18.70 2.17 -1.14
N TYR A 346 17.96 2.91 -0.31
CA TYR A 346 18.56 3.67 0.79
C TYR A 346 18.80 2.85 2.04
N GLU A 347 18.38 1.57 2.08
CA GLU A 347 18.45 0.68 3.26
C GLU A 347 17.88 1.34 4.54
N ASN A 348 16.84 2.12 4.40
CA ASN A 348 16.36 2.92 5.52
C ASN A 348 15.58 2.10 6.53
N ASN A 349 14.90 1.02 6.09
CA ASN A 349 14.00 0.26 6.93
C ASN A 349 14.34 -1.22 6.93
N TYR A 350 14.21 -1.81 8.12
CA TYR A 350 14.48 -3.21 8.37
C TYR A 350 13.29 -3.88 9.03
N ILE A 351 13.14 -5.17 8.83
CA ILE A 351 12.19 -5.97 9.59
C ILE A 351 12.76 -6.12 11.01
N HIS A 352 12.05 -5.58 11.98
CA HIS A 352 12.49 -5.60 13.38
C HIS A 352 12.63 -7.01 13.93
N ASP A 353 13.57 -7.21 14.85
CA ASP A 353 13.87 -8.50 15.52
C ASP A 353 12.62 -9.15 16.12
N ALA A 354 11.72 -8.37 16.68
CA ALA A 354 10.46 -8.86 17.22
C ALA A 354 9.65 -9.62 16.16
N ASN A 355 9.61 -9.12 14.91
CA ASN A 355 8.94 -9.80 13.81
C ASN A 355 9.67 -11.06 13.37
N LEU A 356 11.01 -11.07 13.40
CA LEU A 356 11.79 -12.29 13.13
C LEU A 356 11.49 -13.37 14.17
N LYS A 357 11.37 -13.00 15.45
CA LYS A 357 10.96 -13.88 16.53
C LYS A 357 9.52 -14.37 16.40
N ARG A 358 8.61 -13.52 15.92
CA ARG A 358 7.23 -13.92 15.58
C ARG A 358 7.20 -15.00 14.50
N PHE A 359 8.10 -14.94 13.53
CA PHE A 359 8.25 -15.99 12.52
C PHE A 359 9.01 -17.23 13.03
N GLY A 360 9.47 -17.23 14.27
CA GLY A 360 10.17 -18.38 14.89
C GLY A 360 11.69 -18.35 14.76
N PHE A 361 12.30 -17.25 14.32
CA PHE A 361 13.77 -17.17 14.28
C PHE A 361 14.34 -16.89 15.67
N ALA A 362 15.06 -17.87 16.22
CA ALA A 362 15.58 -17.84 17.59
C ALA A 362 17.07 -17.47 17.71
N GLY A 363 17.69 -17.01 16.62
CA GLY A 363 19.11 -16.69 16.56
C GLY A 363 19.44 -15.22 16.63
N ASP A 364 20.73 -14.92 16.59
CA ASP A 364 21.23 -13.58 16.38
C ASP A 364 20.87 -13.13 14.96
N THR A 365 20.23 -11.98 14.87
CA THR A 365 19.70 -11.48 13.60
C THR A 365 20.79 -10.93 12.70
N MET A 366 21.90 -10.48 13.30
CA MET A 366 23.09 -9.99 12.60
C MET A 366 24.35 -10.67 13.12
N PRO A 367 25.31 -11.02 12.25
CA PRO A 367 26.58 -11.52 12.72
C PRO A 367 27.40 -10.44 13.42
N LEU A 368 28.18 -10.82 14.38
CA LEU A 368 29.24 -9.97 14.88
C LEU A 368 30.33 -9.87 13.81
N LEU A 369 30.68 -8.63 13.47
CA LEU A 369 31.74 -8.34 12.51
C LEU A 369 33.03 -7.99 13.23
N LYS A 370 34.16 -8.36 12.64
CA LYS A 370 35.51 -7.94 13.05
C LYS A 370 36.24 -7.34 11.85
N LEU A 371 37.22 -6.50 12.12
CA LEU A 371 38.08 -5.98 11.07
C LEU A 371 38.80 -7.15 10.37
N ASN A 372 38.79 -7.09 9.05
CA ASN A 372 39.52 -8.04 8.22
C ASN A 372 41.03 -7.68 8.23
N ALA A 373 41.84 -8.46 8.89
CA ALA A 373 43.28 -8.22 8.95
C ALA A 373 43.98 -8.33 7.57
N ALA A 374 43.32 -8.99 6.62
CA ALA A 374 43.83 -9.12 5.26
C ALA A 374 43.36 -8.01 4.32
N PHE A 375 42.55 -7.07 4.82
CA PHE A 375 42.02 -5.98 4.00
C PHE A 375 43.11 -5.03 3.53
N VAL A 376 43.21 -4.85 2.23
CA VAL A 376 44.12 -3.91 1.59
C VAL A 376 43.33 -2.68 1.13
N SER A 377 43.51 -1.57 1.82
CA SER A 377 42.71 -0.34 1.60
C SER A 377 43.00 0.37 0.25
N THR A 378 44.10 0.04 -0.38
CA THR A 378 44.46 0.57 -1.73
C THR A 378 43.85 -0.25 -2.86
N ASP A 379 43.37 -1.45 -2.56
CA ASP A 379 42.79 -2.35 -3.54
C ASP A 379 41.27 -2.20 -3.62
N ALA A 380 40.71 -2.69 -4.71
CA ALA A 380 39.27 -2.73 -4.86
C ALA A 380 38.58 -3.49 -3.70
N VAL A 381 37.47 -2.99 -3.23
CA VAL A 381 36.63 -3.69 -2.27
C VAL A 381 35.88 -4.82 -2.97
N THR A 382 36.20 -6.04 -2.59
CA THR A 382 35.58 -7.27 -3.12
C THR A 382 35.14 -8.14 -1.96
N ILE A 383 34.51 -9.29 -2.22
CA ILE A 383 34.21 -10.27 -1.17
C ILE A 383 35.49 -10.75 -0.48
N ASP A 384 36.57 -10.89 -1.22
CA ASP A 384 37.85 -11.37 -0.71
C ASP A 384 38.67 -10.25 -0.06
N ASN A 385 38.42 -9.01 -0.44
CA ASN A 385 39.07 -7.81 0.10
C ASN A 385 38.03 -6.86 0.70
N TYR A 386 37.22 -7.37 1.64
CA TYR A 386 36.23 -6.55 2.34
C TYR A 386 36.76 -6.13 3.71
N PRO A 387 36.49 -4.89 4.17
CA PRO A 387 37.07 -4.39 5.42
C PRO A 387 36.63 -5.14 6.67
N TYR A 388 35.54 -5.88 6.59
CA TYR A 388 34.99 -6.66 7.71
C TYR A 388 34.76 -8.11 7.33
N VAL A 389 34.89 -9.00 8.30
CA VAL A 389 34.55 -10.42 8.21
C VAL A 389 33.67 -10.81 9.38
N ILE A 390 32.87 -11.83 9.22
CA ILE A 390 32.07 -12.42 10.30
C ILE A 390 33.01 -12.94 11.39
N SER A 391 32.73 -12.62 12.65
CA SER A 391 33.56 -13.07 13.80
C SER A 391 33.29 -14.51 14.17
N ASP A 392 32.06 -14.99 13.96
CA ASP A 392 31.66 -16.38 14.22
C ASP A 392 31.61 -17.15 12.89
N ASP A 393 32.57 -18.04 12.71
CA ASP A 393 32.70 -18.86 11.50
C ASP A 393 31.49 -19.80 11.30
N ASP A 394 30.75 -20.12 12.38
CA ASP A 394 29.58 -21.00 12.34
C ASP A 394 28.28 -20.26 12.09
N TYR A 395 28.28 -18.92 12.08
CA TYR A 395 27.06 -18.10 11.93
C TYR A 395 26.18 -18.53 10.76
N TYR A 396 26.80 -18.74 9.60
CA TYR A 396 26.08 -19.14 8.38
C TYR A 396 25.34 -20.47 8.57
N GLN A 397 26.02 -21.49 9.06
CA GLN A 397 25.43 -22.81 9.24
C GLN A 397 24.41 -22.83 10.37
N ASN A 398 24.68 -22.12 11.47
CA ASN A 398 23.76 -21.97 12.59
C ASN A 398 22.47 -21.28 12.12
N SER A 399 22.58 -20.22 11.32
CA SER A 399 21.41 -19.55 10.74
C SER A 399 20.58 -20.47 9.86
N LEU A 400 21.21 -21.28 8.99
CA LEU A 400 20.48 -22.25 8.16
C LEU A 400 19.71 -23.28 9.00
N ASN A 401 20.32 -23.77 10.08
CA ASN A 401 19.67 -24.70 10.99
C ASN A 401 18.47 -24.11 11.71
N LEU A 402 18.58 -22.86 12.14
CA LEU A 402 17.47 -22.13 12.79
C LEU A 402 16.32 -21.85 11.82
N ARG A 403 16.65 -21.48 10.59
CA ARG A 403 15.67 -21.21 9.53
C ARG A 403 14.76 -22.40 9.23
N ALA A 404 15.25 -23.62 9.38
CA ALA A 404 14.47 -24.83 9.14
C ALA A 404 13.24 -24.96 10.07
N ASN A 405 13.24 -24.25 11.20
CA ASN A 405 12.14 -24.26 12.17
C ASN A 405 11.21 -23.04 12.06
N CYS A 406 11.55 -22.07 11.24
CA CYS A 406 10.74 -20.86 11.05
C CYS A 406 9.48 -21.12 10.22
N ASP A 407 8.56 -20.18 10.28
CA ASP A 407 7.47 -20.08 9.31
C ASP A 407 8.07 -19.78 7.91
N PRO A 408 7.73 -20.56 6.87
CA PRO A 408 8.31 -20.39 5.53
C PRO A 408 8.07 -19.01 4.92
N ARG A 409 6.99 -18.34 5.31
CA ARG A 409 6.66 -16.98 4.83
C ARG A 409 7.68 -15.93 5.22
N LEU A 410 8.48 -16.17 6.26
CA LEU A 410 9.61 -15.31 6.61
C LEU A 410 10.54 -15.09 5.40
N PHE A 411 10.82 -16.13 4.63
CA PHE A 411 11.76 -16.06 3.49
C PHE A 411 11.15 -15.51 2.20
N VAL A 412 9.84 -15.32 2.20
CA VAL A 412 9.13 -14.52 1.19
C VAL A 412 9.18 -13.02 1.55
N CYS A 413 9.17 -12.69 2.84
CA CYS A 413 9.12 -11.32 3.35
C CYS A 413 10.49 -10.68 3.57
N ALA A 414 11.50 -11.50 3.92
CA ALA A 414 12.77 -11.04 4.45
C ALA A 414 13.99 -11.62 3.73
N VAL A 415 15.08 -10.85 3.73
CA VAL A 415 16.42 -11.27 3.32
C VAL A 415 17.31 -11.22 4.54
N GLN A 416 17.94 -12.36 4.86
CA GLN A 416 18.90 -12.43 5.95
C GLN A 416 20.29 -11.98 5.48
N PRO A 417 20.83 -10.90 6.06
CA PRO A 417 22.18 -10.45 5.76
C PRO A 417 23.21 -11.54 6.02
N TRP A 418 24.22 -11.64 5.15
CA TRP A 418 25.35 -12.57 5.25
C TRP A 418 24.99 -14.06 5.13
N VAL A 419 23.72 -14.38 4.89
CA VAL A 419 23.22 -15.75 4.69
C VAL A 419 22.56 -15.89 3.32
N ASP A 420 21.64 -15.00 2.99
CA ASP A 420 20.97 -15.03 1.70
C ASP A 420 21.88 -14.51 0.59
N LYS A 421 21.76 -15.14 -0.56
CA LYS A 421 22.49 -14.79 -1.78
C LYS A 421 21.51 -14.40 -2.86
N GLY A 422 21.89 -13.37 -3.60
CA GLY A 422 21.27 -13.02 -4.86
C GLY A 422 22.23 -13.21 -6.02
N ILE A 423 21.83 -12.78 -7.18
CA ILE A 423 22.67 -12.76 -8.38
C ILE A 423 23.06 -11.30 -8.62
N ASP A 424 24.36 -11.02 -8.64
CA ASP A 424 24.85 -9.69 -8.98
C ASP A 424 24.64 -9.39 -10.48
N ASN A 425 24.92 -8.19 -10.88
CA ASN A 425 24.78 -7.72 -12.26
C ASN A 425 25.71 -8.44 -13.29
N LYS A 426 26.67 -9.22 -12.81
CA LYS A 426 27.55 -10.07 -13.66
C LYS A 426 27.07 -11.53 -13.69
N GLY A 427 25.89 -11.82 -13.11
CA GLY A 427 25.34 -13.16 -13.04
C GLY A 427 26.02 -14.05 -11.99
N ARG A 428 26.73 -13.48 -11.02
CA ARG A 428 27.46 -14.22 -9.99
C ARG A 428 26.67 -14.25 -8.67
N PRO A 429 26.71 -15.37 -7.93
CA PRO A 429 26.20 -15.40 -6.57
C PRO A 429 26.91 -14.40 -5.65
N ALA A 430 26.15 -13.56 -4.94
CA ALA A 430 26.66 -12.61 -3.97
C ALA A 430 25.78 -12.58 -2.72
N PHE A 431 26.39 -12.39 -1.55
CA PHE A 431 25.66 -12.21 -0.31
C PHE A 431 25.03 -10.82 -0.25
N TYR A 432 23.82 -10.74 0.29
CA TYR A 432 23.29 -9.50 0.79
C TYR A 432 24.04 -9.11 2.06
N GLY A 433 24.34 -7.83 2.22
CA GLY A 433 25.06 -7.33 3.38
C GLY A 433 24.92 -5.83 3.52
N GLN A 434 25.55 -5.27 4.54
CA GLN A 434 25.51 -3.83 4.79
C GLN A 434 26.49 -3.08 3.89
N ALA A 435 26.01 -2.11 3.12
CA ALA A 435 26.87 -1.22 2.33
C ALA A 435 27.31 0.03 3.08
N PHE A 436 26.50 0.51 4.02
CA PHE A 436 26.75 1.77 4.72
C PHE A 436 26.93 1.55 6.22
N GLY A 437 28.04 2.03 6.70
CA GLY A 437 28.37 2.07 8.11
C GLY A 437 29.26 0.91 8.54
N GLY A 438 30.43 1.26 8.98
CA GLY A 438 31.39 0.37 9.62
C GLY A 438 30.81 -0.30 10.87
N PRO A 439 31.67 -0.90 11.68
CA PRO A 439 31.28 -1.67 12.88
C PRO A 439 30.42 -0.91 13.86
N ASP A 440 30.36 0.42 13.75
CA ASP A 440 29.51 1.27 14.62
C ASP A 440 28.01 1.12 14.33
N ARG A 441 27.60 0.45 13.24
CA ARG A 441 26.22 0.04 12.99
C ARG A 441 25.92 -1.39 13.52
N THR A 442 26.67 -1.86 14.47
CA THR A 442 26.41 -3.14 15.18
C THR A 442 25.07 -3.17 15.92
N ASN A 443 24.34 -2.07 15.94
CA ASN A 443 23.01 -1.95 16.55
C ASN A 443 21.87 -2.10 15.54
N ILE A 444 22.13 -2.53 14.30
CA ILE A 444 21.07 -2.84 13.34
C ILE A 444 20.43 -4.17 13.75
N LEU A 445 19.20 -4.04 14.23
CA LEU A 445 18.41 -5.16 14.72
C LEU A 445 17.37 -5.51 13.67
N GLY A 446 17.70 -6.43 12.76
CA GLY A 446 16.70 -6.90 11.81
C GLY A 446 17.26 -7.32 10.45
N TRP A 447 16.34 -7.74 9.59
CA TRP A 447 16.62 -8.18 8.22
C TRP A 447 15.98 -7.22 7.22
N TRP A 448 16.42 -7.26 5.95
CA TRP A 448 15.83 -6.41 4.92
C TRP A 448 14.52 -6.95 4.39
N HIS A 449 13.68 -6.04 3.96
CA HIS A 449 12.46 -6.37 3.24
C HIS A 449 12.76 -6.98 1.88
N LYS A 450 11.91 -7.93 1.50
CA LYS A 450 12.01 -8.64 0.22
C LYS A 450 10.79 -8.38 -0.66
N LYS A 451 9.56 -8.45 -0.12
CA LYS A 451 8.34 -8.15 -0.90
C LYS A 451 8.41 -6.77 -1.54
N PHE A 452 7.92 -6.67 -2.75
CA PHE A 452 7.82 -5.43 -3.55
C PHE A 452 9.17 -4.76 -3.88
N THR A 453 10.28 -5.48 -3.73
CA THR A 453 11.62 -5.01 -4.09
C THR A 453 12.16 -5.77 -5.30
N ASN A 454 13.02 -5.13 -6.10
CA ASN A 454 13.62 -5.75 -7.29
C ASN A 454 14.87 -6.53 -6.91
N LEU A 455 14.72 -7.70 -6.33
CA LEU A 455 15.87 -8.50 -5.86
C LEU A 455 16.56 -9.32 -6.94
N ASN A 456 16.00 -9.42 -8.12
CA ASN A 456 16.47 -10.37 -9.12
C ASN A 456 17.31 -9.76 -10.24
N GLY A 457 17.83 -8.55 -10.05
CA GLY A 457 18.79 -7.96 -10.96
C GLY A 457 18.27 -7.61 -12.35
N VAL A 458 16.96 -7.44 -12.50
CA VAL A 458 16.39 -6.98 -13.75
C VAL A 458 16.81 -5.54 -14.00
N GLU A 459 17.43 -5.31 -15.14
CA GLU A 459 17.78 -3.95 -15.56
C GLU A 459 16.51 -3.15 -15.80
N ASN A 460 16.22 -2.26 -14.88
CA ASN A 460 15.23 -1.24 -15.12
C ASN A 460 15.73 -0.24 -16.15
N PRO A 461 14.95 0.14 -17.14
CA PRO A 461 15.36 1.15 -18.09
C PRO A 461 15.69 2.46 -17.37
N PRO A 462 16.69 3.22 -17.84
CA PRO A 462 17.04 4.48 -17.22
C PRO A 462 15.86 5.44 -17.26
N THR A 463 15.55 6.05 -16.11
CA THR A 463 14.51 7.07 -16.03
C THR A 463 15.00 8.34 -16.72
N ALA A 464 14.22 8.90 -17.63
CA ALA A 464 14.55 10.13 -18.32
C ALA A 464 14.79 11.28 -17.30
N GLY A 465 15.91 11.96 -17.40
CA GLY A 465 16.30 13.07 -16.54
C GLY A 465 17.10 12.70 -15.28
N PHE A 466 17.26 11.40 -14.97
CA PHE A 466 18.08 10.93 -13.85
C PHE A 466 18.83 9.65 -14.24
N PRO A 467 19.72 9.70 -15.22
CA PRO A 467 20.41 8.51 -15.71
C PRO A 467 21.29 7.84 -14.65
N GLU A 468 21.82 8.60 -13.69
CA GLU A 468 22.63 8.10 -12.58
C GLU A 468 21.80 7.50 -11.42
N TYR A 469 20.53 7.89 -11.27
CA TYR A 469 19.65 7.42 -10.22
C TYR A 469 18.54 6.49 -10.73
N GLY A 470 18.44 6.30 -12.05
CA GLY A 470 17.20 5.87 -12.69
C GLY A 470 16.89 4.40 -12.63
N LYS A 471 17.87 3.55 -12.46
CA LYS A 471 17.65 2.14 -12.76
C LYS A 471 16.98 1.30 -11.65
N ASN A 472 16.86 1.81 -10.42
CA ASN A 472 16.46 0.97 -9.28
C ASN A 472 15.50 1.58 -8.33
N ARG A 473 14.98 2.72 -8.65
CA ARG A 473 14.10 3.49 -7.75
C ARG A 473 12.63 3.22 -7.96
N SER A 474 12.27 2.28 -8.81
CA SER A 474 10.88 1.85 -8.97
C SER A 474 10.78 0.36 -9.21
N SER A 475 9.68 -0.22 -8.79
CA SER A 475 9.30 -1.60 -9.04
C SER A 475 8.02 -1.63 -9.85
N ASP A 476 7.89 -2.63 -10.70
CA ASP A 476 6.66 -2.99 -11.39
C ASP A 476 5.89 -4.10 -10.65
N ALA A 477 6.30 -4.44 -9.44
CA ALA A 477 5.54 -5.37 -8.62
C ALA A 477 4.18 -4.79 -8.26
N ASN A 478 3.12 -5.51 -8.63
CA ASN A 478 1.75 -5.10 -8.36
C ASN A 478 1.41 -5.11 -6.88
N TYR A 479 0.53 -4.18 -6.49
CA TYR A 479 0.01 -4.09 -5.14
C TYR A 479 -1.29 -4.86 -4.98
N HIS A 480 -1.30 -5.87 -4.10
CA HIS A 480 -2.49 -6.64 -3.75
C HIS A 480 -3.36 -5.89 -2.75
N ILE A 481 -4.43 -5.26 -3.21
CA ILE A 481 -5.40 -4.58 -2.34
C ILE A 481 -6.33 -5.57 -1.67
N VAL A 482 -6.79 -6.57 -2.44
CA VAL A 482 -7.62 -7.67 -1.94
C VAL A 482 -7.18 -8.96 -2.61
N ARG A 483 -6.84 -9.96 -1.82
CA ARG A 483 -6.55 -11.32 -2.30
C ARG A 483 -7.28 -12.38 -1.48
N LEU A 484 -7.48 -13.54 -2.07
CA LEU A 484 -8.35 -14.56 -1.51
C LEU A 484 -7.90 -15.07 -0.13
N ALA A 485 -6.59 -15.14 0.13
CA ALA A 485 -6.08 -15.52 1.45
C ALA A 485 -6.52 -14.54 2.55
N ASP A 486 -6.53 -13.24 2.28
CA ASP A 486 -7.07 -12.24 3.19
C ASP A 486 -8.55 -12.53 3.48
N ILE A 487 -9.35 -12.81 2.42
CA ILE A 487 -10.77 -13.14 2.57
C ILE A 487 -10.99 -14.46 3.33
N TYR A 488 -10.13 -15.47 3.14
CA TYR A 488 -10.18 -16.72 3.91
C TYR A 488 -9.97 -16.48 5.41
N LEU A 489 -9.00 -15.65 5.75
CA LEU A 489 -8.67 -15.37 7.15
C LEU A 489 -9.69 -14.41 7.80
N LEU A 490 -10.27 -13.48 7.04
CA LEU A 490 -11.41 -12.69 7.51
C LEU A 490 -12.65 -13.56 7.72
N TYR A 491 -12.87 -14.55 6.85
CA TYR A 491 -13.96 -15.50 7.03
C TYR A 491 -13.76 -16.38 8.26
N ALA A 492 -12.52 -16.84 8.51
CA ALA A 492 -12.19 -17.58 9.72
C ALA A 492 -12.51 -16.76 10.98
N GLU A 493 -12.11 -15.51 11.03
CA GLU A 493 -12.45 -14.60 12.12
C GLU A 493 -13.97 -14.37 12.23
N CYS A 494 -14.64 -14.14 11.12
CA CYS A 494 -16.09 -13.97 11.08
C CYS A 494 -16.82 -15.18 11.66
N MET A 495 -16.41 -16.39 11.25
CA MET A 495 -17.01 -17.64 11.73
C MET A 495 -16.73 -17.88 13.21
N HIS A 496 -15.54 -17.56 13.70
CA HIS A 496 -15.24 -17.58 15.14
C HIS A 496 -16.16 -16.63 15.92
N ASN A 497 -16.31 -15.40 15.46
CA ASN A 497 -17.16 -14.39 16.08
C ASN A 497 -18.66 -14.77 16.04
N LEU A 498 -19.06 -15.58 15.06
CA LEU A 498 -20.42 -16.16 14.96
C LEU A 498 -20.57 -17.50 15.70
N GLY A 499 -19.54 -17.96 16.44
CA GLY A 499 -19.57 -19.17 17.26
C GLY A 499 -19.36 -20.47 16.49
N ASN A 500 -18.77 -20.43 15.29
CA ASN A 500 -18.48 -21.62 14.49
C ASN A 500 -16.97 -21.86 14.35
N ASP A 501 -16.33 -22.24 15.46
CA ASP A 501 -14.88 -22.44 15.56
C ASP A 501 -14.34 -23.55 14.64
N ALA A 502 -15.15 -24.56 14.34
CA ALA A 502 -14.72 -25.65 13.47
C ALA A 502 -14.49 -25.16 12.03
N VAL A 503 -15.38 -24.31 11.53
CA VAL A 503 -15.22 -23.67 10.21
C VAL A 503 -14.08 -22.67 10.23
N ALA A 504 -13.98 -21.87 11.29
CA ALA A 504 -12.88 -20.93 11.47
C ALA A 504 -11.53 -21.62 11.40
N LEU A 505 -11.35 -22.71 12.13
CA LEU A 505 -10.12 -23.49 12.16
C LEU A 505 -9.75 -24.08 10.80
N GLU A 506 -10.75 -24.59 10.05
CA GLU A 506 -10.49 -25.12 8.70
C GLU A 506 -9.98 -24.04 7.74
N TYR A 507 -10.58 -22.84 7.76
CA TYR A 507 -10.12 -21.75 6.87
C TYR A 507 -8.75 -21.20 7.26
N VAL A 508 -8.41 -21.17 8.54
CA VAL A 508 -7.05 -20.93 9.01
C VAL A 508 -6.10 -22.00 8.47
N ASN A 509 -6.46 -23.27 8.65
CA ASN A 509 -5.62 -24.39 8.20
C ASN A 509 -5.44 -24.43 6.69
N LYS A 510 -6.40 -24.00 5.88
CA LYS A 510 -6.23 -23.89 4.43
C LYS A 510 -5.08 -22.96 4.05
N VAL A 511 -5.00 -21.79 4.67
CA VAL A 511 -3.91 -20.82 4.42
C VAL A 511 -2.58 -21.37 4.97
N HIS A 512 -2.61 -21.94 6.16
CA HIS A 512 -1.43 -22.53 6.80
C HIS A 512 -0.85 -23.68 5.98
N ARG A 513 -1.68 -24.61 5.51
CA ARG A 513 -1.25 -25.72 4.61
C ARG A 513 -0.52 -25.17 3.39
N ARG A 514 -1.10 -24.18 2.71
CA ARG A 514 -0.48 -23.54 1.56
C ARG A 514 0.89 -22.97 1.88
N ALA A 515 1.03 -22.29 3.03
CA ALA A 515 2.29 -21.70 3.46
C ALA A 515 3.40 -22.75 3.66
N TYR A 516 3.02 -23.97 4.02
CA TYR A 516 3.95 -25.09 4.18
C TYR A 516 4.02 -26.04 2.97
N GLY A 517 3.43 -25.64 1.83
CA GLY A 517 3.49 -26.43 0.59
C GLY A 517 2.60 -27.66 0.55
N TYR A 518 1.62 -27.76 1.44
CA TYR A 518 0.64 -28.84 1.45
C TYR A 518 -0.62 -28.50 0.62
N PRO A 519 -1.37 -29.54 0.16
CA PRO A 519 -2.65 -29.33 -0.48
C PRO A 519 -3.63 -28.58 0.44
N VAL A 520 -4.28 -27.54 -0.09
CA VAL A 520 -5.14 -26.63 0.67
C VAL A 520 -6.35 -27.35 1.27
N ASP A 521 -6.97 -28.24 0.52
CA ASP A 521 -8.25 -28.87 0.85
C ASP A 521 -8.12 -30.28 1.51
N ALA A 522 -6.92 -30.67 1.91
CA ALA A 522 -6.68 -31.95 2.57
C ALA A 522 -5.94 -31.76 3.90
N PRO A 523 -6.32 -32.45 4.98
CA PRO A 523 -5.62 -32.41 6.25
C PRO A 523 -4.13 -32.70 6.10
N SER A 524 -3.31 -32.02 6.89
CA SER A 524 -1.85 -32.13 6.82
C SER A 524 -1.21 -32.20 8.21
N PRO A 525 0.05 -32.64 8.31
CA PRO A 525 0.76 -32.71 9.59
C PRO A 525 1.01 -31.34 10.24
N VAL A 526 0.86 -30.26 9.49
CA VAL A 526 1.05 -28.89 10.01
C VAL A 526 -0.23 -28.25 10.51
N ASP A 527 -1.38 -28.90 10.37
CA ASP A 527 -2.67 -28.35 10.79
C ASP A 527 -2.68 -28.00 12.28
N TYR A 528 -3.18 -26.81 12.59
CA TYR A 528 -3.52 -26.46 13.96
C TYR A 528 -4.66 -27.34 14.46
N ALA A 529 -4.55 -27.81 15.70
CA ALA A 529 -5.57 -28.63 16.34
C ALA A 529 -6.73 -27.81 16.93
N SER A 530 -6.49 -26.53 17.21
CA SER A 530 -7.48 -25.59 17.76
C SER A 530 -7.10 -24.14 17.43
N LEU A 531 -8.03 -23.21 17.63
CA LEU A 531 -7.79 -21.77 17.45
C LEU A 531 -6.80 -21.18 18.49
N THR A 532 -6.49 -21.95 19.55
CA THR A 532 -5.54 -21.58 20.60
C THR A 532 -4.28 -22.45 20.57
N SER A 533 -4.00 -23.14 19.48
CA SER A 533 -2.76 -23.90 19.30
C SER A 533 -1.53 -22.97 19.34
N PRO A 534 -0.39 -23.44 19.85
CA PRO A 534 0.86 -22.70 19.74
C PRO A 534 1.20 -22.40 18.30
N THR A 535 1.69 -21.19 18.05
CA THR A 535 2.15 -20.73 16.74
C THR A 535 3.69 -20.73 16.67
N LYS A 536 4.26 -20.12 15.64
CA LYS A 536 5.72 -19.94 15.54
C LYS A 536 6.26 -18.77 16.37
N ALA A 537 5.41 -17.89 16.89
CA ALA A 537 5.85 -16.75 17.70
C ALA A 537 6.51 -17.23 19.01
N LEU A 538 7.76 -16.81 19.21
CA LEU A 538 8.62 -17.31 20.30
C LEU A 538 8.31 -16.65 21.66
N ASP A 539 7.76 -15.44 21.67
CA ASP A 539 7.42 -14.75 22.90
C ASP A 539 6.03 -15.17 23.39
N ASN A 540 5.98 -15.89 24.51
CA ASN A 540 4.74 -16.33 25.13
C ASN A 540 3.87 -15.18 25.68
N ASN A 541 4.38 -13.97 25.79
CA ASN A 541 3.63 -12.79 26.18
C ASN A 541 3.01 -12.06 24.98
N ASP A 542 3.42 -12.40 23.77
CA ASP A 542 2.80 -11.89 22.55
C ASP A 542 1.50 -12.66 22.28
N ILE A 543 0.42 -11.94 22.02
CA ILE A 543 -0.89 -12.55 21.71
C ILE A 543 -0.80 -13.51 20.52
N LEU A 544 0.11 -13.25 19.59
CA LEU A 544 0.30 -14.08 18.40
C LEU A 544 0.85 -15.46 18.71
N SER A 545 1.38 -15.71 19.92
CA SER A 545 1.95 -17.01 20.29
C SER A 545 0.92 -18.14 20.43
N ASN A 546 -0.36 -17.80 20.67
CA ASN A 546 -1.43 -18.76 20.91
C ASN A 546 -2.82 -18.34 20.37
N ASP A 547 -2.88 -17.39 19.47
CA ASP A 547 -4.07 -17.01 18.71
C ASP A 547 -3.79 -17.23 17.22
N VAL A 548 -4.21 -18.37 16.70
CA VAL A 548 -3.86 -18.77 15.34
C VAL A 548 -4.52 -17.91 14.27
N ILE A 549 -5.71 -17.33 14.53
CA ILE A 549 -6.37 -16.41 13.57
C ILE A 549 -5.52 -15.16 13.40
N LYS A 550 -5.11 -14.54 14.50
CA LYS A 550 -4.30 -13.33 14.47
C LYS A 550 -2.91 -13.59 13.90
N TYR A 551 -2.30 -14.73 14.31
CA TYR A 551 -0.99 -15.12 13.81
C TYR A 551 -1.01 -15.34 12.28
N GLU A 552 -1.98 -16.13 11.78
CA GLU A 552 -2.04 -16.43 10.35
C GLU A 552 -2.31 -15.17 9.52
N ARG A 553 -3.17 -14.26 10.00
CA ARG A 553 -3.35 -12.96 9.33
C ARG A 553 -2.08 -12.15 9.30
N TRP A 554 -1.39 -12.05 10.45
CA TRP A 554 -0.12 -11.32 10.55
C TRP A 554 0.95 -11.91 9.64
N ALA A 555 1.17 -13.23 9.70
CA ALA A 555 2.24 -13.89 8.94
C ALA A 555 1.96 -13.92 7.43
N GLU A 556 0.71 -14.19 7.05
CA GLU A 556 0.27 -14.28 5.66
C GLU A 556 0.33 -12.92 4.95
N LEU A 557 -0.14 -11.89 5.61
CA LEU A 557 -0.28 -10.55 5.06
C LEU A 557 0.87 -9.62 5.48
N PHE A 558 1.95 -10.18 6.02
CA PHE A 558 3.11 -9.40 6.43
C PHE A 558 3.67 -8.58 5.27
N ALA A 559 3.95 -7.30 5.52
CA ALA A 559 4.39 -6.32 4.53
C ALA A 559 3.38 -6.05 3.39
N GLU A 560 2.08 -6.27 3.61
CA GLU A 560 0.99 -5.94 2.67
C GLU A 560 0.04 -4.85 3.19
N GLY A 561 0.42 -4.17 4.26
CA GLY A 561 -0.34 -3.05 4.81
C GLY A 561 -1.64 -3.40 5.51
N GLN A 562 -1.77 -4.63 5.98
CA GLN A 562 -3.00 -5.09 6.64
C GLN A 562 -2.92 -5.00 8.16
N TRP A 563 -1.74 -5.13 8.75
CA TRP A 563 -1.56 -5.23 10.19
C TRP A 563 -1.96 -3.96 10.94
N TRP A 564 -1.71 -2.79 10.36
CA TRP A 564 -2.07 -1.50 10.94
C TRP A 564 -3.55 -1.42 11.36
N TRP A 565 -4.47 -1.78 10.49
CA TRP A 565 -5.88 -1.75 10.81
C TRP A 565 -6.36 -3.00 11.56
N ASP A 566 -5.69 -4.13 11.45
CA ASP A 566 -5.94 -5.30 12.30
C ASP A 566 -5.61 -4.99 13.77
N VAL A 567 -4.48 -4.36 14.04
CA VAL A 567 -4.11 -3.89 15.38
C VAL A 567 -5.17 -2.95 15.97
N ARG A 568 -5.66 -2.00 15.16
CA ARG A 568 -6.69 -1.06 15.61
C ARG A 568 -8.01 -1.74 15.92
N ARG A 569 -8.55 -2.52 14.99
CA ARG A 569 -9.86 -3.16 15.15
C ARG A 569 -9.87 -4.24 16.23
N TRP A 570 -8.75 -4.87 16.49
CA TRP A 570 -8.58 -5.84 17.59
C TRP A 570 -8.07 -5.20 18.89
N LYS A 571 -7.78 -3.90 18.90
CA LYS A 571 -7.28 -3.16 20.07
C LYS A 571 -5.99 -3.75 20.62
N LEU A 572 -5.03 -4.04 19.75
CA LEU A 572 -3.75 -4.67 20.09
C LEU A 572 -2.62 -3.67 20.37
N GLN A 573 -2.88 -2.37 20.40
CA GLN A 573 -1.86 -1.32 20.56
C GLN A 573 -0.94 -1.59 21.77
N SER A 574 -1.52 -1.95 22.90
CA SER A 574 -0.73 -2.26 24.11
C SER A 574 0.13 -3.51 23.95
N ASN A 575 -0.31 -4.51 23.18
CA ASN A 575 0.48 -5.69 22.86
C ASN A 575 1.68 -5.30 21.99
N GLU A 576 1.45 -4.53 20.95
CA GLU A 576 2.51 -4.09 20.04
C GLU A 576 3.56 -3.24 20.75
N VAL A 577 3.15 -2.25 21.55
CA VAL A 577 4.07 -1.44 22.37
C VAL A 577 4.92 -2.33 23.27
N LYS A 578 4.34 -3.34 23.90
CA LYS A 578 5.06 -4.26 24.77
C LYS A 578 6.08 -5.10 24.00
N VAL A 579 5.68 -5.70 22.90
CA VAL A 579 6.52 -6.57 22.07
C VAL A 579 7.73 -5.82 21.53
N TYR A 580 7.54 -4.61 21.03
CA TYR A 580 8.64 -3.82 20.46
C TYR A 580 9.51 -3.15 21.53
N LYS A 581 8.95 -2.78 22.69
CA LYS A 581 9.69 -2.15 23.79
C LYS A 581 10.74 -3.08 24.42
N GLU A 582 10.44 -4.36 24.53
CA GLU A 582 11.35 -5.33 25.14
C GLU A 582 12.58 -5.66 24.28
N VAL A 583 12.49 -5.44 22.97
CA VAL A 583 13.54 -5.83 22.00
C VAL A 583 14.53 -4.70 21.75
N VAL A 584 14.16 -3.47 22.05
CA VAL A 584 14.96 -2.30 21.69
C VAL A 584 15.80 -1.83 22.87
N SER A 585 17.04 -2.18 22.88
CA SER A 585 18.03 -1.57 23.76
C SER A 585 18.50 -0.22 23.18
N GLY A 586 17.75 0.83 23.43
CA GLY A 586 18.31 2.18 23.42
C GLY A 586 18.20 3.03 22.14
N ALA A 587 17.77 2.50 21.00
CA ALA A 587 17.75 3.25 19.74
C ALA A 587 16.35 3.67 19.25
N VAL A 588 15.28 2.97 19.62
CA VAL A 588 13.91 3.27 19.20
C VAL A 588 12.99 3.27 20.41
N SER A 589 12.40 4.39 20.71
CA SER A 589 11.35 4.47 21.73
C SER A 589 9.99 4.47 21.01
N LEU A 590 9.27 3.37 21.11
CA LEU A 590 7.83 3.41 20.86
C LEU A 590 7.21 4.28 21.93
N HIS A 591 6.68 5.42 21.56
CA HIS A 591 6.00 6.28 22.49
C HIS A 591 4.70 5.64 22.95
N GLU A 592 4.49 5.59 24.27
CA GLU A 592 3.26 5.14 24.87
C GLU A 592 2.16 6.19 24.66
N ARG A 593 1.63 6.32 23.45
CA ARG A 593 0.44 7.13 23.16
C ARG A 593 -0.86 6.35 23.37
N GLY A 594 -0.77 5.10 23.76
CA GLY A 594 -1.95 4.25 23.92
C GLY A 594 -2.69 4.06 22.59
N ASP A 595 -4.02 4.09 22.69
CA ASP A 595 -4.89 3.86 21.51
C ASP A 595 -4.74 4.92 20.40
N ASP A 596 -4.24 6.12 20.74
CA ASP A 596 -4.10 7.22 19.77
C ASP A 596 -2.89 7.04 18.81
N TYR A 597 -1.97 6.10 19.09
CA TYR A 597 -0.79 5.85 18.25
C TYR A 597 -1.16 5.48 16.82
N TYR A 598 -2.21 4.69 16.66
CA TYR A 598 -2.66 4.17 15.36
C TYR A 598 -3.66 5.08 14.63
N VAL A 599 -3.85 6.30 15.10
CA VAL A 599 -4.70 7.31 14.46
C VAL A 599 -3.85 8.50 14.07
N GLN A 600 -3.92 8.90 12.82
CA GLN A 600 -3.16 10.06 12.33
C GLN A 600 -3.91 11.36 12.56
N PRO A 601 -3.20 12.46 12.82
CA PRO A 601 -3.84 13.75 12.97
C PRO A 601 -4.46 14.23 11.66
N ILE A 602 -5.59 14.94 11.76
CA ILE A 602 -6.08 15.71 10.62
C ILE A 602 -5.04 16.81 10.33
N PRO A 603 -4.57 16.96 9.09
CA PRO A 603 -3.57 17.96 8.75
C PRO A 603 -3.98 19.37 9.14
N GLN A 604 -3.04 20.17 9.68
CA GLN A 604 -3.31 21.56 10.06
C GLN A 604 -3.87 22.36 8.88
N LEU A 605 -3.38 22.12 7.68
CA LEU A 605 -3.87 22.77 6.47
C LEU A 605 -5.37 22.55 6.24
N GLU A 606 -5.90 21.37 6.57
CA GLU A 606 -7.35 21.09 6.47
C GLU A 606 -8.13 21.81 7.56
N LEU A 607 -7.64 21.82 8.80
CA LEU A 607 -8.25 22.56 9.91
C LEU A 607 -8.33 24.07 9.63
N ASP A 608 -7.30 24.62 8.99
CA ASP A 608 -7.26 26.04 8.63
C ASP A 608 -8.27 26.41 7.55
N ARG A 609 -8.51 25.52 6.60
CA ARG A 609 -9.40 25.72 5.45
C ARG A 609 -10.85 25.38 5.76
N ASN A 610 -11.07 24.31 6.48
CA ASN A 610 -12.41 23.81 6.83
C ASN A 610 -12.72 24.12 8.30
N LYS A 611 -13.45 25.21 8.54
CA LYS A 611 -13.82 25.65 9.89
C LYS A 611 -14.80 24.72 10.62
N GLY A 612 -15.40 23.79 9.91
CA GLY A 612 -16.25 22.73 10.48
C GLY A 612 -15.47 21.50 10.96
N MET A 613 -14.17 21.41 10.60
CA MET A 613 -13.34 20.26 10.93
C MET A 613 -12.82 20.33 12.37
N GLU A 614 -12.75 19.19 13.00
CA GLU A 614 -12.17 19.02 14.34
C GLU A 614 -11.00 18.04 14.28
N GLN A 615 -10.00 18.26 15.13
CA GLN A 615 -8.81 17.40 15.20
C GLN A 615 -9.13 15.99 15.71
N SER A 616 -8.26 15.06 15.39
CA SER A 616 -8.28 13.68 15.87
C SER A 616 -7.61 13.55 17.23
N GLY A 617 -8.21 12.79 18.14
CA GLY A 617 -7.59 12.36 19.39
C GLY A 617 -7.00 13.47 20.25
N ASN A 618 -5.75 13.29 20.65
CA ASN A 618 -5.01 14.17 21.56
C ASN A 618 -3.99 15.08 20.83
N TYR A 619 -4.16 15.29 19.52
CA TYR A 619 -3.30 16.17 18.73
C TYR A 619 -3.65 17.65 18.89
#